data_d754c924e9e62b0e6740fc82ef7d5a64
#
_entry.id   d754c924e9e62b0e6740fc82ef7d5a64
#
_cell.length_a   1.000
_cell.length_b   1.000
_cell.length_c   1.000
_cell.angle_alpha   90.00
_cell.angle_beta   90.00
_cell.angle_gamma   90.00
#
_symmetry.space_group_name_H-M   'P 1'
#
loop_
_entity.id
_entity.type
_entity.pdbx_description
1 polymer ?
#
loop_
_entity_poly.entity_id
_entity_poly.type
_entity_poly.pdbx_seq_one_letter_code
_entity_poly.pdbx_strand_id
1 'polypeptide(L)'
;MCIGSDRSTGDSFGPLVGTMLQERGWPHVIGTLQKPCDAHAVEHAAAAVSEDSIVIAIDACLGKMKSIGRYIVTAGPLQPGKAIGRRLPAIGHYSIAGVVNANGPKAYWMLQTTSLYLVMQMAKEVAGAIDAAWATSAMLPASDNNDLEIHIV
;
A
#
# COMPACT_ATOMS: atom_id res chain seq x y z
N MET A 1 -4.24 2.18 -3.76
CA MET A 1 -4.83 2.50 -2.43
C MET A 1 -3.77 2.23 -1.38
N CYS A 2 -3.34 3.25 -0.66
CA CYS A 2 -2.25 3.20 0.32
C CYS A 2 -2.87 3.27 1.72
N ILE A 3 -2.93 2.13 2.39
CA ILE A 3 -3.67 1.94 3.64
C ILE A 3 -2.75 2.21 4.83
N GLY A 4 -3.27 2.82 5.88
CA GLY A 4 -2.55 3.07 7.11
C GLY A 4 -2.86 4.42 7.74
N SER A 5 -2.04 4.82 8.70
CA SER A 5 -2.22 6.05 9.50
C SER A 5 -0.89 6.78 9.71
N ASP A 6 -0.94 8.10 9.74
CA ASP A 6 0.18 8.97 10.09
C ASP A 6 0.50 8.99 11.60
N ARG A 7 -0.39 8.41 12.43
CA ARG A 7 -0.28 8.40 13.90
C ARG A 7 0.58 7.25 14.46
N SER A 8 1.13 6.41 13.61
CA SER A 8 1.97 5.27 13.99
C SER A 8 3.04 5.07 12.94
N THR A 9 4.31 5.03 13.34
CA THR A 9 5.43 5.01 12.40
C THR A 9 5.38 3.84 11.43
N GLY A 10 5.13 2.63 11.90
CA GLY A 10 5.03 1.46 11.02
C GLY A 10 3.83 1.54 10.08
N ASP A 11 2.70 2.01 10.60
CA ASP A 11 1.44 2.14 9.87
C ASP A 11 1.46 3.28 8.84
N SER A 12 2.45 4.19 8.94
CA SER A 12 2.63 5.26 7.94
C SER A 12 3.25 4.80 6.63
N PHE A 13 3.63 3.53 6.49
CA PHE A 13 4.23 3.00 5.26
C PHE A 13 3.35 3.24 4.03
N GLY A 14 2.07 2.82 4.07
CA GLY A 14 1.12 3.07 3.00
C GLY A 14 0.96 4.57 2.69
N PRO A 15 0.58 5.41 3.67
CA PRO A 15 0.48 6.85 3.50
C PRO A 15 1.74 7.54 2.94
N LEU A 16 2.94 7.09 3.31
CA LEU A 16 4.20 7.59 2.74
C LEU A 16 4.33 7.24 1.25
N VAL A 17 4.04 5.99 0.87
CA VAL A 17 4.02 5.59 -0.54
C VAL A 17 3.02 6.46 -1.31
N GLY A 18 1.81 6.61 -0.80
CA GLY A 18 0.77 7.43 -1.43
C GLY A 18 1.19 8.88 -1.61
N THR A 19 1.81 9.49 -0.60
CA THR A 19 2.34 10.85 -0.69
C THR A 19 3.39 10.97 -1.79
N MET A 20 4.36 10.05 -1.83
CA MET A 20 5.42 10.06 -2.84
C MET A 20 4.88 9.85 -4.25
N LEU A 21 3.87 9.00 -4.43
CA LEU A 21 3.22 8.82 -5.73
C LEU A 21 2.45 10.08 -6.15
N GLN A 22 1.72 10.70 -5.22
CA GLN A 22 0.99 11.94 -5.48
C GLN A 22 1.93 13.09 -5.87
N GLU A 23 3.07 13.25 -5.17
CA GLU A 23 4.11 14.24 -5.48
C GLU A 23 4.74 14.03 -6.86
N ARG A 24 4.73 12.79 -7.37
CA ARG A 24 5.19 12.44 -8.72
C ARG A 24 4.12 12.58 -9.79
N GLY A 25 2.94 13.08 -9.43
CA GLY A 25 1.85 13.33 -10.36
C GLY A 25 0.99 12.11 -10.70
N TRP A 26 1.07 11.03 -9.93
CA TRP A 26 0.20 9.89 -10.12
C TRP A 26 -1.27 10.27 -9.90
N PRO A 27 -2.18 9.98 -10.84
CA PRO A 27 -3.61 10.16 -10.64
C PRO A 27 -4.16 9.09 -9.67
N HIS A 28 -5.32 9.37 -9.13
CA HIS A 28 -6.12 8.38 -8.37
C HIS A 28 -5.41 7.74 -7.17
N VAL A 29 -4.54 8.47 -6.48
CA VAL A 29 -3.91 8.01 -5.23
C VAL A 29 -4.89 8.19 -4.06
N ILE A 30 -5.20 7.10 -3.37
CA ILE A 30 -6.01 7.11 -2.14
C ILE A 30 -5.10 6.74 -0.96
N GLY A 31 -5.09 7.59 0.06
CA GLY A 31 -4.27 7.39 1.26
C GLY A 31 -2.89 8.03 1.14
N THR A 32 -2.76 9.23 1.71
CA THR A 32 -1.51 10.00 1.81
C THR A 32 -1.29 10.38 3.27
N LEU A 33 -0.14 10.93 3.62
CA LEU A 33 0.09 11.46 4.98
C LEU A 33 -0.89 12.60 5.32
N GLN A 34 -1.25 13.42 4.33
CA GLN A 34 -2.18 14.52 4.53
C GLN A 34 -3.63 14.04 4.67
N LYS A 35 -3.99 12.94 3.98
CA LYS A 35 -5.32 12.33 4.01
C LYS A 35 -5.19 10.81 4.11
N PRO A 36 -4.89 10.27 5.30
CA PRO A 36 -4.68 8.84 5.47
C PRO A 36 -5.95 8.03 5.18
N CYS A 37 -5.75 6.85 4.59
CA CYS A 37 -6.79 5.85 4.41
C CYS A 37 -6.66 4.81 5.52
N ASP A 38 -7.08 5.18 6.72
CA ASP A 38 -7.02 4.33 7.90
C ASP A 38 -8.18 3.31 7.95
N ALA A 39 -8.21 2.50 9.01
CA ALA A 39 -9.22 1.46 9.20
C ALA A 39 -10.68 1.97 9.26
N HIS A 40 -10.91 3.27 9.43
CA HIS A 40 -12.24 3.88 9.39
C HIS A 40 -12.61 4.35 7.98
N ALA A 41 -11.63 4.78 7.21
CA ALA A 41 -11.83 5.32 5.87
C ALA A 41 -11.84 4.26 4.77
N VAL A 42 -11.17 3.12 5.00
CA VAL A 42 -10.86 2.13 3.96
C VAL A 42 -12.08 1.51 3.30
N GLU A 43 -13.14 1.20 4.03
CA GLU A 43 -14.37 0.62 3.45
C GLU A 43 -15.07 1.62 2.53
N HIS A 44 -15.19 2.87 2.99
CA HIS A 44 -15.82 3.92 2.20
C HIS A 44 -14.98 4.26 0.96
N ALA A 45 -13.67 4.32 1.12
CA ALA A 45 -12.75 4.57 0.01
C ALA A 45 -12.81 3.45 -1.03
N ALA A 46 -12.86 2.18 -0.60
CA ALA A 46 -12.98 1.04 -1.50
C ALA A 46 -14.31 1.04 -2.28
N ALA A 47 -15.42 1.40 -1.62
CA ALA A 47 -16.73 1.49 -2.24
C ALA A 47 -16.85 2.65 -3.25
N ALA A 48 -15.99 3.66 -3.15
CA ALA A 48 -15.98 4.81 -4.06
C ALA A 48 -15.11 4.58 -5.31
N VAL A 49 -14.37 3.48 -5.38
CA VAL A 49 -13.55 3.13 -6.56
C VAL A 49 -14.44 2.55 -7.64
N SER A 50 -14.23 2.97 -8.89
CA SER A 50 -14.94 2.40 -10.05
C SER A 50 -14.69 0.89 -10.18
N GLU A 51 -15.72 0.13 -10.54
CA GLU A 51 -15.62 -1.32 -10.77
C GLU A 51 -14.64 -1.68 -11.91
N ASP A 52 -14.44 -0.76 -12.85
CA ASP A 52 -13.50 -0.95 -13.97
C ASP A 52 -12.04 -0.67 -13.58
N SER A 53 -11.79 -0.22 -12.34
CA SER A 53 -10.46 0.14 -11.89
C SER A 53 -9.67 -1.07 -11.38
N ILE A 54 -8.39 -1.16 -11.75
CA ILE A 54 -7.44 -2.08 -11.12
C ILE A 54 -6.85 -1.43 -9.88
N VAL A 55 -7.12 -2.00 -8.73
CA VAL A 55 -6.65 -1.52 -7.43
C VAL A 55 -5.41 -2.25 -6.99
N ILE A 56 -4.32 -1.52 -6.76
CA ILE A 56 -3.15 -2.01 -6.02
C ILE A 56 -3.28 -1.54 -4.58
N ALA A 57 -3.45 -2.46 -3.64
CA ALA A 57 -3.51 -2.17 -2.21
C ALA A 57 -2.11 -2.24 -1.58
N ILE A 58 -1.74 -1.22 -0.82
CA ILE A 58 -0.43 -1.10 -0.17
C ILE A 58 -0.66 -0.89 1.33
N ASP A 59 -0.07 -1.74 2.16
CA ASP A 59 -0.24 -1.69 3.62
C ASP A 59 1.04 -2.16 4.34
N ALA A 60 1.17 -1.77 5.60
CA ALA A 60 2.19 -2.28 6.49
C ALA A 60 1.78 -3.64 7.09
N CYS A 61 2.74 -4.50 7.33
CA CYS A 61 2.49 -5.70 8.10
C CYS A 61 3.64 -6.00 9.09
N LEU A 62 3.33 -6.84 10.06
CA LEU A 62 4.31 -7.44 10.96
C LEU A 62 4.67 -8.84 10.47
N GLY A 63 5.92 -9.24 10.64
CA GLY A 63 6.40 -10.53 10.16
C GLY A 63 7.44 -11.17 11.07
N LYS A 64 8.18 -12.13 10.56
CA LYS A 64 9.32 -12.69 11.27
C LYS A 64 10.46 -11.66 11.33
N MET A 65 11.27 -11.66 12.37
CA MET A 65 12.42 -10.77 12.54
C MET A 65 13.30 -10.69 11.27
N LYS A 66 13.60 -11.84 10.67
CA LYS A 66 14.42 -11.94 9.44
C LYS A 66 13.75 -11.40 8.17
N SER A 67 12.47 -11.07 8.25
CA SER A 67 11.68 -10.54 7.13
C SER A 67 11.47 -9.03 7.20
N ILE A 68 11.95 -8.37 8.25
CA ILE A 68 11.85 -6.91 8.37
C ILE A 68 12.58 -6.26 7.20
N GLY A 69 11.96 -5.25 6.58
CA GLY A 69 12.46 -4.57 5.38
C GLY A 69 12.17 -5.30 4.07
N ARG A 70 11.38 -6.38 4.09
CA ARG A 70 10.97 -7.12 2.88
C ARG A 70 9.53 -6.81 2.52
N TYR A 71 9.17 -7.16 1.29
CA TYR A 71 7.83 -6.98 0.74
C TYR A 71 7.19 -8.32 0.43
N ILE A 72 5.87 -8.39 0.60
CA ILE A 72 5.03 -9.49 0.12
C ILE A 72 4.18 -8.92 -0.99
N VAL A 73 4.44 -9.37 -2.22
CA VAL A 73 3.68 -8.93 -3.40
C VAL A 73 2.80 -10.11 -3.85
N THR A 74 1.52 -9.85 -4.03
CA THR A 74 0.55 -10.91 -4.33
C THR A 74 -0.43 -10.46 -5.41
N ALA A 75 -0.72 -11.32 -6.37
CA ALA A 75 -1.88 -11.20 -7.23
C ALA A 75 -3.10 -11.60 -6.41
N GLY A 76 -3.80 -10.61 -5.86
CA GLY A 76 -4.95 -10.80 -5.00
C GLY A 76 -5.05 -9.70 -3.94
N PRO A 77 -6.20 -9.63 -3.25
CA PRO A 77 -6.46 -8.63 -2.25
C PRO A 77 -5.64 -8.85 -0.98
N LEU A 78 -5.38 -7.80 -0.25
CA LEU A 78 -4.92 -7.86 1.13
C LEU A 78 -6.10 -7.65 2.10
N GLN A 79 -5.92 -8.13 3.32
CA GLN A 79 -6.88 -7.93 4.39
C GLN A 79 -6.31 -6.95 5.43
N PRO A 80 -6.69 -5.66 5.36
CA PRO A 80 -6.15 -4.64 6.26
C PRO A 80 -6.64 -4.84 7.69
N GLY A 81 -5.98 -4.16 8.64
CA GLY A 81 -6.42 -4.13 10.05
C GLY A 81 -6.14 -5.40 10.86
N LYS A 82 -5.52 -6.41 10.29
CA LYS A 82 -5.22 -7.67 10.98
C LYS A 82 -4.34 -7.45 12.23
N ALA A 83 -3.37 -6.56 12.15
CA ALA A 83 -2.48 -6.23 13.26
C ALA A 83 -3.21 -5.57 14.45
N ILE A 84 -4.33 -4.89 14.19
CA ILE A 84 -5.16 -4.23 15.22
C ILE A 84 -6.42 -5.01 15.58
N GLY A 85 -6.53 -6.28 15.13
CA GLY A 85 -7.64 -7.16 15.45
C GLY A 85 -8.97 -6.81 14.77
N ARG A 86 -8.97 -5.92 13.76
CA ARG A 86 -10.15 -5.60 12.97
C ARG A 86 -10.25 -6.52 11.76
N ARG A 87 -11.45 -6.98 11.46
CA ARG A 87 -11.79 -7.66 10.21
C ARG A 87 -12.37 -6.65 9.25
N LEU A 88 -11.52 -6.11 8.40
CA LEU A 88 -11.93 -5.26 7.28
C LEU A 88 -12.10 -6.12 6.02
N PRO A 89 -12.88 -5.68 5.03
CA PRO A 89 -12.98 -6.40 3.76
C PRO A 89 -11.62 -6.55 3.09
N ALA A 90 -11.47 -7.58 2.30
CA ALA A 90 -10.31 -7.77 1.45
C ALA A 90 -10.32 -6.74 0.32
N ILE A 91 -9.19 -6.08 0.07
CA ILE A 91 -9.08 -4.93 -0.84
C ILE A 91 -7.97 -5.12 -1.83
N GLY A 92 -8.23 -4.73 -3.08
CA GLY A 92 -7.27 -4.70 -4.17
C GLY A 92 -7.35 -5.93 -5.08
N HIS A 93 -6.95 -5.75 -6.32
CA HIS A 93 -6.70 -6.80 -7.29
C HIS A 93 -5.27 -7.33 -7.16
N TYR A 94 -4.37 -6.45 -6.73
CA TYR A 94 -2.98 -6.74 -6.38
C TYR A 94 -2.67 -6.11 -5.02
N SER A 95 -1.69 -6.65 -4.33
CA SER A 95 -1.30 -6.15 -3.01
C SER A 95 0.21 -6.14 -2.80
N ILE A 96 0.67 -5.13 -2.07
CA ILE A 96 2.04 -4.99 -1.60
C ILE A 96 2.00 -4.76 -0.09
N ALA A 97 2.46 -5.72 0.69
CA ALA A 97 2.58 -5.58 2.14
C ALA A 97 4.05 -5.41 2.54
N GLY A 98 4.38 -4.28 3.18
CA GLY A 98 5.71 -4.02 3.71
C GLY A 98 5.87 -4.60 5.12
N VAL A 99 6.85 -5.47 5.33
CA VAL A 99 7.16 -6.01 6.65
C VAL A 99 7.99 -4.99 7.42
N VAL A 100 7.33 -4.15 8.19
CA VAL A 100 7.95 -2.98 8.85
C VAL A 100 8.54 -3.30 10.24
N ASN A 101 8.04 -4.34 10.91
CA ASN A 101 8.56 -4.78 12.20
C ASN A 101 8.22 -6.26 12.46
N ALA A 102 8.76 -6.80 13.55
CA ALA A 102 8.50 -8.17 13.98
C ALA A 102 7.10 -8.34 14.57
N ASN A 103 6.52 -9.54 14.40
CA ASN A 103 5.35 -9.95 15.16
C ASN A 103 5.67 -10.00 16.66
N GLY A 104 4.75 -9.53 17.48
CA GLY A 104 4.85 -9.55 18.92
C GLY A 104 3.50 -9.55 19.60
N PRO A 105 3.42 -9.78 20.91
CA PRO A 105 2.17 -9.88 21.65
C PRO A 105 1.38 -8.56 21.69
N LYS A 106 2.02 -7.44 21.39
CA LYS A 106 1.42 -6.10 21.33
C LYS A 106 1.64 -5.51 19.94
N ALA A 107 0.92 -6.05 18.93
CA ALA A 107 1.08 -5.66 17.52
C ALA A 107 1.01 -4.14 17.29
N TYR A 108 0.06 -3.46 17.95
CA TYR A 108 -0.05 -2.00 17.87
C TYR A 108 1.22 -1.28 18.35
N TRP A 109 1.80 -1.74 19.48
CA TRP A 109 3.04 -1.19 19.99
C TRP A 109 4.23 -1.43 19.05
N MET A 110 4.27 -2.60 18.42
CA MET A 110 5.32 -2.91 17.43
C MET A 110 5.26 -1.94 16.26
N LEU A 111 4.08 -1.61 15.76
CA LEU A 111 3.91 -0.60 14.70
C LEU A 111 4.37 0.79 15.16
N GLN A 112 4.02 1.21 16.39
CA GLN A 112 4.42 2.53 16.90
C GLN A 112 5.93 2.68 17.10
N THR A 113 6.61 1.61 17.51
CA THR A 113 8.05 1.63 17.79
C THR A 113 8.93 1.26 16.59
N THR A 114 8.35 1.19 15.41
CA THR A 114 9.07 0.92 14.16
C THR A 114 10.05 2.05 13.81
N SER A 115 11.17 1.73 13.22
CA SER A 115 12.13 2.71 12.73
C SER A 115 11.53 3.58 11.61
N LEU A 116 11.45 4.88 11.82
CA LEU A 116 11.00 5.83 10.79
C LEU A 116 11.90 5.78 9.55
N TYR A 117 13.21 5.70 9.74
CA TYR A 117 14.15 5.60 8.63
C TYR A 117 13.87 4.38 7.75
N LEU A 118 13.64 3.21 8.37
CA LEU A 118 13.30 1.99 7.64
C LEU A 118 12.01 2.17 6.82
N VAL A 119 10.96 2.69 7.44
CA VAL A 119 9.66 2.88 6.78
C VAL A 119 9.76 3.85 5.61
N MET A 120 10.51 4.94 5.78
CA MET A 120 10.77 5.90 4.70
C MET A 120 11.55 5.29 3.54
N GLN A 121 12.57 4.48 3.80
CA GLN A 121 13.33 3.80 2.75
C GLN A 121 12.44 2.80 2.00
N MET A 122 11.69 1.99 2.73
CA MET A 122 10.75 1.03 2.13
C MET A 122 9.70 1.73 1.27
N ALA A 123 9.13 2.83 1.74
CA ALA A 123 8.15 3.60 0.97
C ALA A 123 8.74 4.18 -0.33
N LYS A 124 9.96 4.71 -0.26
CA LYS A 124 10.68 5.21 -1.43
C LYS A 124 10.96 4.13 -2.47
N GLU A 125 11.34 2.94 -2.03
CA GLU A 125 11.59 1.78 -2.90
C GLU A 125 10.31 1.34 -3.62
N VAL A 126 9.19 1.23 -2.90
CA VAL A 126 7.90 0.83 -3.51
C VAL A 126 7.40 1.88 -4.48
N ALA A 127 7.42 3.17 -4.11
CA ALA A 127 7.01 4.23 -5.01
C ALA A 127 7.89 4.27 -6.28
N GLY A 128 9.20 4.08 -6.14
CA GLY A 128 10.12 4.00 -7.27
C GLY A 128 9.90 2.77 -8.17
N ALA A 129 9.59 1.62 -7.58
CA ALA A 129 9.30 0.40 -8.32
C ALA A 129 8.00 0.52 -9.14
N ILE A 130 6.97 1.17 -8.58
CA ILE A 130 5.71 1.44 -9.28
C ILE A 130 5.97 2.36 -10.48
N ASP A 131 6.73 3.45 -10.30
CA ASP A 131 7.10 4.35 -11.40
C ASP A 131 7.85 3.62 -12.52
N ALA A 132 8.84 2.82 -12.16
CA ALA A 132 9.65 2.09 -13.13
C ALA A 132 8.82 1.07 -13.91
N ALA A 133 7.93 0.35 -13.24
CA ALA A 133 7.05 -0.63 -13.88
C ALA A 133 6.08 0.04 -14.85
N TRP A 134 5.52 1.19 -14.47
CA TRP A 134 4.61 1.96 -15.32
C TRP A 134 5.30 2.51 -16.56
N ALA A 135 6.48 3.11 -16.40
CA ALA A 135 7.27 3.62 -17.51
C ALA A 135 7.61 2.51 -18.53
N THR A 136 7.94 1.32 -18.03
CA THR A 136 8.23 0.15 -18.87
C THR A 136 6.99 -0.32 -19.61
N SER A 137 5.83 -0.37 -18.95
CA SER A 137 4.55 -0.77 -19.56
C SER A 137 4.12 0.19 -20.68
N ALA A 138 4.35 1.49 -20.51
CA ALA A 138 4.04 2.51 -21.52
C ALA A 138 4.96 2.44 -22.76
N MET A 139 6.10 1.77 -22.67
CA MET A 139 7.04 1.58 -23.77
C MET A 139 6.82 0.28 -24.56
N LEU A 140 6.01 -0.66 -24.04
CA LEU A 140 5.68 -1.88 -24.78
C LEU A 140 4.68 -1.53 -25.89
N PRO A 141 4.92 -1.97 -27.16
CA PRO A 141 3.92 -1.79 -28.20
C PRO A 141 2.62 -2.49 -27.79
N ALA A 142 1.51 -1.82 -27.99
CA ALA A 142 0.20 -2.41 -27.77
C ALA A 142 0.08 -3.68 -28.62
N SER A 143 0.37 -4.82 -28.03
CA SER A 143 -0.03 -6.11 -28.58
C SER A 143 -1.55 -6.16 -28.42
N ASP A 144 -2.26 -6.46 -29.49
CA ASP A 144 -3.71 -6.57 -29.62
C ASP A 144 -4.39 -7.22 -28.39
N ASN A 145 -4.52 -6.46 -27.34
CA ASN A 145 -5.34 -6.80 -26.18
C ASN A 145 -6.34 -5.69 -25.99
N ASN A 146 -7.53 -6.02 -26.39
CA ASN A 146 -8.79 -5.38 -26.13
C ASN A 146 -8.77 -4.63 -24.80
N ASP A 147 -8.85 -3.29 -24.87
CA ASP A 147 -9.34 -2.32 -23.88
C ASP A 147 -9.21 -2.68 -22.37
N LEU A 148 -8.00 -2.85 -21.89
CA LEU A 148 -7.73 -2.74 -20.46
C LEU A 148 -7.06 -1.38 -20.20
N GLU A 149 -7.86 -0.33 -20.04
CA GLU A 149 -7.41 0.88 -19.38
C GLU A 149 -7.04 0.51 -17.93
N ILE A 150 -5.74 0.38 -17.67
CA ILE A 150 -5.25 0.11 -16.31
C ILE A 150 -5.31 1.42 -15.53
N HIS A 151 -6.42 1.65 -14.84
CA HIS A 151 -6.53 2.69 -13.84
C HIS A 151 -5.89 2.19 -12.53
N ILE A 152 -4.68 2.63 -12.22
CA ILE A 152 -4.06 2.39 -10.92
C ILE A 152 -4.69 3.38 -9.93
N VAL A 153 -5.55 2.87 -9.09
CA VAL A 153 -6.22 3.59 -8.01
C VAL A 153 -5.60 3.25 -6.68
#